data_47b9fbc001d8f564b1422e974f26c8f0
#
_entry.id   47b9fbc001d8f564b1422e974f26c8f0
#
_cell.length_a   1.000
_cell.length_b   1.000
_cell.length_c   1.000
_cell.angle_alpha   90.00
_cell.angle_beta   90.00
_cell.angle_gamma   90.00
#
_symmetry.space_group_name_H-M   'P 1'
#
loop_
_entity.id
_entity.type
_entity.pdbx_description
1 polymer ?
#
loop_
_entity_poly.entity_id
_entity_poly.type
_entity_poly.pdbx_seq_one_letter_code
_entity_poly.pdbx_strand_id
1 'polypeptide(L)'
;MAVISFLSLNGQELTEQGRTISDSIVLNASDIELDEGMRKRYVKDSKRKFSFKWEWLPSLDAHTIDNRKARDYIKNLALTTRVKIPMLIKLDPLKAAESIYVYIEDYSEDLIRRDIISGCDYYSVSLSVEEA
;
A
#
# COMPACT_ATOMS: atom_id res chain seq x y z
N MET A 1 1.99 25.50 -6.38
CA MET A 1 2.11 24.24 -7.11
C MET A 1 1.28 23.17 -6.41
N ALA A 2 0.42 22.51 -7.14
CA ALA A 2 -0.39 21.44 -6.56
C ALA A 2 0.48 20.23 -6.21
N VAL A 3 0.30 19.70 -5.02
CA VAL A 3 0.95 18.45 -4.61
C VAL A 3 0.18 17.28 -5.22
N ILE A 4 0.86 16.49 -6.02
CA ILE A 4 0.25 15.32 -6.65
C ILE A 4 0.25 14.17 -5.65
N SER A 5 -0.89 13.53 -5.44
CA SER A 5 -0.97 12.35 -4.61
C SER A 5 -0.28 11.19 -5.30
N PHE A 6 0.52 10.44 -4.53
CA PHE A 6 1.18 9.25 -5.04
C PHE A 6 0.39 7.98 -4.82
N LEU A 7 -0.65 8.02 -4.00
CA LEU A 7 -1.41 6.83 -3.65
C LEU A 7 -2.87 7.15 -3.40
N SER A 8 -3.73 6.43 -4.11
CA SER A 8 -5.18 6.46 -3.92
C SER A 8 -5.68 5.02 -3.85
N LEU A 9 -6.50 4.70 -2.86
CA LEU A 9 -7.16 3.40 -2.73
C LEU A 9 -8.66 3.59 -2.72
N ASN A 10 -9.34 2.83 -3.56
CA ASN A 10 -10.80 2.84 -3.68
C ASN A 10 -11.36 4.25 -3.92
N GLY A 11 -10.64 5.05 -4.71
CA GLY A 11 -11.04 6.39 -5.09
C GLY A 11 -10.71 7.48 -4.08
N GLN A 12 -10.06 7.17 -2.97
CA GLN A 12 -9.68 8.15 -1.94
C GLN A 12 -8.18 8.27 -1.83
N GLU A 13 -7.68 9.49 -1.83
CA GLU A 13 -6.26 9.76 -1.66
C GLU A 13 -5.81 9.53 -0.22
N LEU A 14 -4.74 8.77 -0.05
CA LEU A 14 -4.14 8.49 1.25
C LEU A 14 -3.07 9.52 1.58
N THR A 15 -2.91 9.80 2.87
CA THR A 15 -1.90 10.76 3.32
C THR A 15 -0.49 10.30 2.99
N GLU A 16 0.38 11.26 2.73
CA GLU A 16 1.81 11.02 2.52
C GLU A 16 2.63 11.16 3.80
N GLN A 17 1.98 11.49 4.92
CA GLN A 17 2.67 11.73 6.18
C GLN A 17 3.41 10.49 6.67
N GLY A 18 4.77 10.57 6.70
CA GLY A 18 5.62 9.49 7.14
C GLY A 18 5.54 8.21 6.32
N ARG A 19 5.06 8.29 5.07
CA ARG A 19 4.81 7.13 4.22
C ARG A 19 6.04 6.65 3.48
N THR A 20 6.27 5.34 3.54
CA THR A 20 7.23 4.63 2.72
C THR A 20 6.49 3.63 1.84
N ILE A 21 6.89 3.53 0.57
CA ILE A 21 6.29 2.60 -0.38
C ILE A 21 7.35 1.61 -0.83
N SER A 22 7.05 0.32 -0.71
CA SER A 22 7.87 -0.76 -1.26
C SER A 22 7.10 -1.48 -2.34
N ASP A 23 7.76 -1.68 -3.48
CA ASP A 23 7.20 -2.38 -4.64
C ASP A 23 8.01 -3.64 -4.87
N SER A 24 7.34 -4.77 -5.01
CA SER A 24 7.97 -6.05 -5.29
C SER A 24 7.16 -6.85 -6.30
N ILE A 25 7.82 -7.77 -6.97
CA ILE A 25 7.19 -8.65 -7.95
C ILE A 25 7.33 -10.08 -7.45
N VAL A 26 6.19 -10.78 -7.36
CA VAL A 26 6.17 -12.20 -7.04
C VAL A 26 6.06 -12.95 -8.35
N LEU A 27 7.07 -13.78 -8.62
CA LEU A 27 7.13 -14.59 -9.83
C LEU A 27 6.59 -15.98 -9.54
N ASN A 28 5.54 -16.36 -10.26
CA ASN A 28 5.05 -17.72 -10.25
C ASN A 28 5.83 -18.51 -11.30
N ALA A 29 6.87 -19.20 -10.86
CA ALA A 29 7.82 -19.86 -11.72
C ALA A 29 7.99 -21.32 -11.35
N SER A 30 8.33 -22.14 -12.35
CA SER A 30 8.75 -23.52 -12.13
C SER A 30 10.11 -23.76 -12.76
N ASP A 31 10.97 -24.51 -12.06
CA ASP A 31 12.28 -24.91 -12.54
C ASP A 31 12.17 -26.32 -13.11
N ILE A 32 12.73 -26.51 -14.29
CA ILE A 32 12.81 -27.83 -14.94
C ILE A 32 14.25 -28.17 -15.12
N GLU A 33 14.64 -29.34 -14.63
CA GLU A 33 15.99 -29.90 -14.85
C GLU A 33 15.96 -30.76 -16.12
N LEU A 34 16.86 -30.44 -17.04
CA LEU A 34 17.00 -31.20 -18.29
C LEU A 34 17.97 -32.34 -18.14
N ASP A 35 17.87 -33.34 -19.02
CA ASP A 35 18.70 -34.57 -18.99
C ASP A 35 20.21 -34.33 -18.97
N GLU A 36 20.65 -33.16 -19.44
CA GLU A 36 22.08 -32.80 -19.45
C GLU A 36 22.49 -32.00 -18.21
N GLY A 37 21.68 -31.97 -17.17
CA GLY A 37 21.94 -31.20 -15.96
C GLY A 37 21.69 -29.69 -16.08
N MET A 38 21.14 -29.26 -17.18
CA MET A 38 20.76 -27.85 -17.37
C MET A 38 19.44 -27.57 -16.70
N ARG A 39 19.39 -26.45 -15.97
CA ARG A 39 18.15 -25.97 -15.34
C ARG A 39 17.51 -24.88 -16.20
N LYS A 40 16.23 -25.02 -16.48
CA LYS A 40 15.48 -24.02 -17.20
C LYS A 40 14.33 -23.53 -16.32
N ARG A 41 14.25 -22.23 -16.13
CA ARG A 41 13.19 -21.60 -15.33
C ARG A 41 12.10 -21.06 -16.24
N TYR A 42 10.85 -21.44 -15.96
CA TYR A 42 9.69 -20.91 -16.65
C TYR A 42 8.92 -20.02 -15.69
N VAL A 43 8.70 -18.77 -16.10
CA VAL A 43 7.85 -17.84 -15.38
C VAL A 43 6.45 -17.94 -15.99
N LYS A 44 5.49 -18.45 -15.22
CA LYS A 44 4.09 -18.62 -15.67
C LYS A 44 3.34 -17.29 -15.65
N ASP A 45 3.48 -16.56 -14.56
CA ASP A 45 2.90 -15.24 -14.41
C ASP A 45 3.73 -14.44 -13.39
N SER A 46 3.40 -13.17 -13.26
CA SER A 46 3.97 -12.32 -12.23
C SER A 46 2.88 -11.45 -11.65
N LYS A 47 2.95 -11.22 -10.33
CA LYS A 47 2.07 -10.30 -9.63
C LYS A 47 2.89 -9.31 -8.84
N ARG A 48 2.46 -8.06 -8.87
CA ARG A 48 3.09 -7.02 -8.09
C ARG A 48 2.51 -6.99 -6.68
N LYS A 49 3.39 -6.81 -5.71
CA LYS A 49 3.02 -6.59 -4.31
C LYS A 49 3.51 -5.23 -3.90
N PHE A 50 2.69 -4.53 -3.17
CA PHE A 50 3.03 -3.21 -2.64
C PHE A 50 2.88 -3.25 -1.13
N SER A 51 3.88 -2.72 -0.44
CA SER A 51 3.84 -2.52 1.01
C SER A 51 3.92 -1.04 1.30
N PHE A 52 2.98 -0.56 2.08
CA PHE A 52 2.93 0.84 2.51
C PHE A 52 3.11 0.88 4.01
N LYS A 53 3.97 1.78 4.45
CA LYS A 53 4.25 1.97 5.87
C LYS A 53 4.17 3.44 6.21
N TRP A 54 3.40 3.76 7.23
CA TRP A 54 3.28 5.11 7.76
C TRP A 54 3.81 5.15 9.18
N GLU A 55 4.61 6.16 9.50
CA GLU A 55 5.05 6.43 10.86
C GLU A 55 4.38 7.71 11.35
N TRP A 56 3.95 7.71 12.61
CA TRP A 56 3.26 8.84 13.21
C TRP A 56 1.99 9.23 12.42
N LEU A 57 1.25 8.22 11.99
CA LEU A 57 0.00 8.44 11.27
C LEU A 57 -1.11 8.80 12.26
N PRO A 58 -1.74 10.00 12.15
CA PRO A 58 -2.86 10.35 13.01
C PRO A 58 -4.10 9.51 12.70
N SER A 59 -4.95 9.32 13.69
CA SER A 59 -6.20 8.59 13.52
C SER A 59 -7.20 9.37 12.66
N LEU A 60 -7.15 10.71 12.71
CA LEU A 60 -8.10 11.58 12.02
C LEU A 60 -7.46 12.25 10.80
N ASP A 61 -8.21 12.33 9.71
CA ASP A 61 -7.75 12.93 8.45
C ASP A 61 -7.35 14.40 8.61
N ALA A 62 -8.07 15.14 9.46
CA ALA A 62 -7.82 16.56 9.67
C ALA A 62 -6.47 16.87 10.33
N HIS A 63 -5.83 15.87 10.93
CA HIS A 63 -4.54 16.01 11.59
C HIS A 63 -3.35 15.61 10.72
N THR A 64 -3.59 15.22 9.46
CA THR A 64 -2.52 14.94 8.51
C THR A 64 -1.97 16.23 7.91
N ILE A 65 -0.72 16.20 7.47
CA ILE A 65 -0.06 17.38 6.86
C ILE A 65 -0.70 17.81 5.54
N ASP A 66 -1.39 16.91 4.87
CA ASP A 66 -2.00 17.14 3.55
C ASP A 66 -3.53 17.01 3.57
N ASN A 67 -4.13 16.86 4.74
CA ASN A 67 -5.57 16.71 4.94
C ASN A 67 -6.20 15.59 4.11
N ARG A 68 -5.44 14.52 3.88
CA ARG A 68 -5.88 13.33 3.15
C ARG A 68 -6.26 12.22 4.12
N LYS A 69 -6.77 11.10 3.58
CA LYS A 69 -7.24 9.98 4.39
C LYS A 69 -6.13 9.39 5.26
N ALA A 70 -6.44 9.18 6.52
CA ALA A 70 -5.51 8.73 7.54
C ALA A 70 -5.83 7.31 8.03
N ARG A 71 -5.38 6.97 9.23
CA ARG A 71 -5.46 5.62 9.78
C ARG A 71 -6.89 5.06 9.83
N ASP A 72 -7.88 5.84 10.21
CA ASP A 72 -9.24 5.33 10.37
C ASP A 72 -9.83 4.85 9.05
N TYR A 73 -9.57 5.57 7.97
CA TYR A 73 -10.00 5.16 6.64
C TYR A 73 -9.30 3.87 6.20
N ILE A 74 -7.98 3.80 6.36
CA ILE A 74 -7.17 2.65 5.95
C ILE A 74 -7.60 1.40 6.72
N LYS A 75 -7.77 1.51 8.02
CA LYS A 75 -8.20 0.41 8.87
C LYS A 75 -9.60 -0.08 8.50
N ASN A 76 -10.53 0.84 8.31
CA ASN A 76 -11.89 0.50 7.91
C ASN A 76 -11.92 -0.23 6.57
N LEU A 77 -11.14 0.24 5.61
CA LEU A 77 -11.01 -0.39 4.31
C LEU A 77 -10.47 -1.82 4.43
N ALA A 78 -9.45 -2.03 5.26
CA ALA A 78 -8.87 -3.34 5.49
C ALA A 78 -9.85 -4.30 6.18
N LEU A 79 -10.67 -3.80 7.10
CA LEU A 79 -11.62 -4.62 7.84
C LEU A 79 -12.84 -5.02 7.01
N THR A 80 -13.29 -4.17 6.09
CA THR A 80 -14.56 -4.35 5.39
C THR A 80 -14.42 -4.85 3.96
N THR A 81 -13.26 -4.62 3.32
CA THR A 81 -13.08 -4.96 1.90
C THR A 81 -12.63 -6.41 1.73
N ARG A 82 -13.39 -7.17 0.93
CA ARG A 82 -13.10 -8.59 0.62
C ARG A 82 -12.94 -8.84 -0.88
N VAL A 83 -13.09 -7.79 -1.69
CA VAL A 83 -12.99 -7.86 -3.15
C VAL A 83 -11.83 -6.99 -3.62
N LYS A 84 -11.46 -7.13 -4.88
CA LYS A 84 -10.44 -6.25 -5.47
C LYS A 84 -10.94 -4.82 -5.53
N ILE A 85 -10.04 -3.89 -5.28
CA ILE A 85 -10.33 -2.45 -5.29
C ILE A 85 -9.37 -1.74 -6.22
N PRO A 86 -9.78 -0.62 -6.84
CA PRO A 86 -8.87 0.14 -7.68
C PRO A 86 -7.84 0.87 -6.84
N MET A 87 -6.58 0.80 -7.27
CA MET A 87 -5.47 1.55 -6.69
C MET A 87 -4.85 2.41 -7.77
N LEU A 88 -4.68 3.68 -7.49
CA LEU A 88 -3.91 4.58 -8.32
C LEU A 88 -2.61 4.87 -7.62
N ILE A 89 -1.49 4.53 -8.25
CA ILE A 89 -0.17 4.70 -7.65
C ILE A 89 0.78 5.37 -8.61
N LYS A 90 1.60 6.27 -8.09
CA LYS A 90 2.62 6.98 -8.85
C LYS A 90 3.96 6.81 -8.13
N LEU A 91 4.79 5.93 -8.65
CA LEU A 91 6.11 5.62 -8.05
C LEU A 91 7.19 6.60 -8.51
N ASP A 92 7.05 7.11 -9.72
CA ASP A 92 7.99 8.08 -10.29
C ASP A 92 7.24 9.39 -10.56
N PRO A 93 7.65 10.52 -9.95
CA PRO A 93 6.95 11.79 -10.17
C PRO A 93 6.99 12.30 -11.63
N LEU A 94 7.91 11.77 -12.44
CA LEU A 94 8.02 12.15 -13.85
C LEU A 94 7.17 11.27 -14.77
N LYS A 95 6.57 10.20 -14.26
CA LYS A 95 5.73 9.30 -15.03
C LYS A 95 4.27 9.44 -14.64
N ALA A 96 3.39 8.99 -15.53
CA ALA A 96 1.96 8.96 -15.25
C ALA A 96 1.66 7.95 -14.14
N ALA A 97 0.58 8.21 -13.40
CA ALA A 97 0.10 7.27 -12.38
C ALA A 97 -0.41 5.98 -13.02
N GLU A 98 -0.17 4.87 -12.35
CA GLU A 98 -0.66 3.55 -12.77
C GLU A 98 -1.97 3.23 -12.05
N SER A 99 -2.94 2.69 -12.78
CA SER A 99 -4.20 2.21 -12.21
C SER A 99 -4.18 0.69 -12.20
N ILE A 100 -4.27 0.11 -11.02
CA ILE A 100 -4.16 -1.34 -10.79
C ILE A 100 -5.28 -1.76 -9.85
N TYR A 101 -5.90 -2.92 -10.11
CA TYR A 101 -6.81 -3.54 -9.16
C TYR A 101 -6.02 -4.42 -8.20
N VAL A 102 -6.27 -4.27 -6.91
CA VAL A 102 -5.52 -4.96 -5.86
C VAL A 102 -6.43 -5.57 -4.81
N TYR A 103 -5.92 -6.63 -4.16
CA TYR A 103 -6.52 -7.18 -2.95
C TYR A 103 -5.70 -6.71 -1.74
N ILE A 104 -6.37 -6.37 -0.66
CA ILE A 104 -5.70 -6.10 0.60
C ILE A 104 -5.31 -7.44 1.22
N GLU A 105 -4.02 -7.66 1.44
CA GLU A 105 -3.50 -8.90 2.01
C GLU A 105 -3.36 -8.82 3.52
N ASP A 106 -2.84 -7.70 4.01
CA ASP A 106 -2.44 -7.59 5.41
C ASP A 106 -2.51 -6.15 5.88
N TYR A 107 -2.85 -5.99 7.15
CA TYR A 107 -2.88 -4.70 7.83
C TYR A 107 -2.41 -4.90 9.26
N SER A 108 -1.49 -4.05 9.70
CA SER A 108 -1.06 -4.03 11.10
C SER A 108 -0.86 -2.59 11.57
N GLU A 109 -1.04 -2.39 12.86
CA GLU A 109 -0.87 -1.07 13.45
C GLU A 109 -0.31 -1.20 14.87
N ASP A 110 0.49 -0.21 15.26
CA ASP A 110 0.99 -0.07 16.63
C ASP A 110 0.69 1.35 17.10
N LEU A 111 0.12 1.48 18.28
CA LEU A 111 -0.13 2.77 18.89
C LEU A 111 1.19 3.35 19.40
N ILE A 112 1.60 4.49 18.83
CA ILE A 112 2.83 5.18 19.23
C ILE A 112 2.57 6.15 20.36
N ARG A 113 1.52 6.98 20.20
CA ARG A 113 1.22 8.04 21.15
C ARG A 113 -0.28 8.35 21.15
N ARG A 114 -0.79 8.54 22.35
CA ARG A 114 -2.14 9.06 22.56
C ARG A 114 -2.07 10.51 22.99
N ASP A 115 -2.71 11.38 22.24
CA ASP A 115 -2.80 12.80 22.58
C ASP A 115 -4.19 13.10 23.10
N ILE A 116 -4.30 13.20 24.41
CA ILE A 116 -5.59 13.43 25.08
C ILE A 116 -6.12 14.84 24.79
N ILE A 117 -5.22 15.80 24.60
CA ILE A 117 -5.60 17.21 24.40
C ILE A 117 -6.26 17.42 23.05
N SER A 118 -5.66 16.87 21.99
CA SER A 118 -6.23 16.98 20.62
C SER A 118 -7.30 15.93 20.35
N GLY A 119 -7.38 14.87 21.16
CA GLY A 119 -8.28 13.75 20.92
C GLY A 119 -7.85 12.88 19.76
N CYS A 120 -6.59 12.95 19.35
CA CYS A 120 -6.03 12.20 18.23
C CYS A 120 -4.93 11.26 18.70
N ASP A 121 -4.98 10.02 18.24
CA ASP A 121 -3.95 9.04 18.49
C ASP A 121 -3.02 8.93 17.27
N TYR A 122 -1.75 8.58 17.50
CA TYR A 122 -0.76 8.39 16.44
C TYR A 122 -0.32 6.93 16.39
N TYR A 123 -0.24 6.40 15.18
CA TYR A 123 0.05 5.00 14.94
C TYR A 123 1.20 4.80 13.96
N SER A 124 1.90 3.67 14.11
CA SER A 124 2.70 3.09 13.06
C SER A 124 1.81 2.10 12.32
N VAL A 125 1.59 2.30 11.03
CA VAL A 125 0.65 1.51 10.23
C VAL A 125 1.38 0.84 9.09
N SER A 126 1.09 -0.44 8.85
CA SER A 126 1.59 -1.18 7.70
C SER A 126 0.42 -1.79 6.94
N LEU A 127 0.42 -1.62 5.63
CA LEU A 127 -0.59 -2.16 4.73
C LEU A 127 0.10 -2.85 3.56
N SER A 128 -0.30 -4.08 3.27
CA SER A 128 0.19 -4.82 2.12
C SER A 128 -0.96 -5.13 1.17
N VAL A 129 -0.73 -4.93 -0.12
CA VAL A 129 -1.68 -5.24 -1.18
C VAL A 129 -1.01 -6.05 -2.26
N GLU A 130 -1.79 -6.86 -2.95
CA GLU A 130 -1.32 -7.67 -4.08
C GLU A 130 -2.17 -7.41 -5.30
N GLU A 131 -1.53 -7.34 -6.46
CA GLU A 131 -2.22 -7.19 -7.74
C GLU A 131 -3.22 -8.32 -7.95
N ALA A 132 -4.41 -7.95 -8.37
CA ALA A 132 -5.47 -8.91 -8.63
C ALA A 132 -5.24 -9.70 -9.91
#